data_ece91d63136298ed53f06d8449ef8215
#
_entry.id   ece91d63136298ed53f06d8449ef8215
#
_cell.length_a   1.000
_cell.length_b   1.000
_cell.length_c   1.000
_cell.angle_alpha   90.00
_cell.angle_beta   90.00
_cell.angle_gamma   90.00
#
_symmetry.space_group_name_H-M   'P 1'
#
loop_
_entity.id
_entity.type
_entity.pdbx_description
1 polymer ?
#
loop_
_entity_poly.entity_id
_entity_poly.type
_entity_poly.pdbx_seq_one_letter_code
_entity_poly.pdbx_strand_id
1 'polypeptide(L)'
;LVFEENSELIKEYNIEKPLWIFVGSKVKGQKEQSDILTIVRFLSQSLKNEGNWTANSIKRILDGKSGLIDDKDRDIYSPTYPDTKLKYIRERGLMPEEIYKGLLIKIFNIPSSAPLHLVNIKKAEGEIALRAGASEFFGVINIGDDTEFLKLVKDKEPSIPIESDELS
;
A
#
# COMPACT_ATOMS: atom_id res chain seq x y z
N LEU A 1 8.46 -3.26 -4.81
CA LEU A 1 9.52 -3.47 -5.81
C LEU A 1 10.90 -3.07 -5.27
N VAL A 2 11.09 -1.82 -4.82
CA VAL A 2 12.41 -1.34 -4.33
C VAL A 2 12.94 -2.19 -3.17
N PHE A 3 12.08 -2.58 -2.23
CA PHE A 3 12.46 -3.48 -1.14
C PHE A 3 12.89 -4.85 -1.68
N GLU A 4 12.17 -5.41 -2.66
CA GLU A 4 12.51 -6.71 -3.25
C GLU A 4 13.79 -6.63 -4.09
N GLU A 5 14.02 -5.53 -4.81
CA GLU A 5 15.25 -5.27 -5.56
C GLU A 5 16.48 -5.27 -4.66
N ASN A 6 16.36 -4.72 -3.46
CA ASN A 6 17.45 -4.61 -2.50
C ASN A 6 17.45 -5.72 -1.45
N SER A 7 16.68 -6.79 -1.63
CA SER A 7 16.45 -7.79 -0.59
C SER A 7 17.73 -8.47 -0.07
N GLU A 8 18.72 -8.69 -0.91
CA GLU A 8 20.00 -9.28 -0.50
C GLU A 8 20.83 -8.29 0.35
N LEU A 9 20.87 -7.01 -0.03
CA LEU A 9 21.62 -5.98 0.70
C LEU A 9 21.04 -5.73 2.09
N ILE A 10 19.71 -5.73 2.22
CA ILE A 10 19.05 -5.41 3.49
C ILE A 10 19.03 -6.59 4.47
N LYS A 11 19.31 -7.83 4.04
CA LYS A 11 19.47 -8.99 4.92
C LYS A 11 20.57 -8.78 5.96
N GLU A 12 21.67 -8.15 5.59
CA GLU A 12 22.79 -7.88 6.48
C GLU A 12 22.39 -6.98 7.67
N TYR A 13 21.32 -6.22 7.51
CA TYR A 13 20.78 -5.32 8.55
C TYR A 13 19.61 -5.92 9.34
N ASN A 14 19.29 -7.21 9.15
CA ASN A 14 18.15 -7.89 9.75
C ASN A 14 16.79 -7.19 9.50
N ILE A 15 16.65 -6.55 8.35
CA ILE A 15 15.39 -5.89 7.96
C ILE A 15 14.52 -6.92 7.24
N GLU A 16 13.50 -7.42 7.94
CA GLU A 16 12.60 -8.46 7.43
C GLU A 16 11.43 -7.88 6.62
N LYS A 17 10.97 -6.68 7.00
CA LYS A 17 9.78 -6.05 6.41
C LYS A 17 10.04 -4.58 6.09
N PRO A 18 9.51 -4.07 4.97
CA PRO A 18 9.56 -2.65 4.68
C PRO A 18 8.58 -1.87 5.56
N LEU A 19 8.93 -0.65 5.93
CA LEU A 19 8.02 0.31 6.52
C LEU A 19 7.55 1.30 5.45
N TRP A 20 6.23 1.43 5.28
CA TRP A 20 5.63 2.45 4.43
C TRP A 20 5.12 3.60 5.29
N ILE A 21 5.60 4.80 5.01
CA ILE A 21 5.14 6.02 5.69
C ILE A 21 4.47 6.90 4.64
N PHE A 22 3.20 7.19 4.85
CA PHE A 22 2.43 8.14 4.05
C PHE A 22 2.21 9.40 4.89
N VAL A 23 2.54 10.56 4.33
CA VAL A 23 2.32 11.85 4.99
C VAL A 23 1.31 12.63 4.16
N GLY A 24 0.14 12.87 4.75
CA GLY A 24 -0.91 13.70 4.15
C GLY A 24 -0.89 15.10 4.77
N SER A 25 -1.02 16.12 3.94
CA SER A 25 -1.05 17.52 4.38
C SER A 25 -2.46 18.04 4.69
N LYS A 26 -3.51 17.33 4.28
CA LYS A 26 -4.92 17.76 4.39
C LYS A 26 -5.80 16.67 4.96
N VAL A 27 -6.14 16.81 6.23
CA VAL A 27 -7.24 16.06 6.88
C VAL A 27 -8.59 16.71 6.54
N LYS A 28 -8.63 18.05 6.49
CA LYS A 28 -9.79 18.88 6.14
C LYS A 28 -9.54 19.55 4.78
N GLY A 29 -9.85 18.85 3.71
CA GLY A 29 -10.00 19.45 2.37
C GLY A 29 -11.49 19.56 2.02
N GLN A 30 -11.84 20.37 1.01
CA GLN A 30 -13.15 20.23 0.38
C GLN A 30 -13.39 18.75 0.13
N LYS A 31 -14.58 18.24 0.46
CA LYS A 31 -14.97 16.82 0.67
C LYS A 31 -14.44 15.76 -0.32
N GLU A 32 -13.76 16.15 -1.37
CA GLU A 32 -13.26 15.26 -2.44
C GLU A 32 -11.72 15.08 -2.49
N GLN A 33 -10.95 15.81 -1.67
CA GLN A 33 -9.49 15.86 -1.75
C GLN A 33 -8.78 15.54 -0.42
N SER A 34 -9.22 14.51 0.29
CA SER A 34 -8.47 14.03 1.44
C SER A 34 -7.33 13.12 0.97
N ASP A 35 -6.09 13.51 1.23
CA ASP A 35 -4.91 12.69 0.93
C ASP A 35 -5.01 11.33 1.61
N ILE A 36 -5.50 11.30 2.86
CA ILE A 36 -5.65 10.08 3.65
C ILE A 36 -6.71 9.15 3.04
N LEU A 37 -7.84 9.69 2.56
CA LEU A 37 -8.84 8.89 1.87
C LEU A 37 -8.27 8.27 0.59
N THR A 38 -7.44 9.00 -0.14
CA THR A 38 -6.75 8.49 -1.34
C THR A 38 -5.80 7.34 -0.99
N ILE A 39 -5.07 7.45 0.13
CA ILE A 39 -4.21 6.37 0.63
C ILE A 39 -5.04 5.14 1.00
N VAL A 40 -6.16 5.32 1.72
CA VAL A 40 -7.06 4.22 2.08
C VAL A 40 -7.64 3.52 0.85
N ARG A 41 -8.04 4.28 -0.18
CA ARG A 41 -8.47 3.72 -1.47
C ARG A 41 -7.38 2.90 -2.14
N PHE A 42 -6.18 3.45 -2.21
CA PHE A 42 -5.02 2.76 -2.78
C PHE A 42 -4.73 1.44 -2.04
N LEU A 43 -4.72 1.44 -0.71
CA LEU A 43 -4.50 0.25 0.10
C LEU A 43 -5.62 -0.79 -0.11
N SER A 44 -6.89 -0.34 -0.10
CA SER A 44 -8.05 -1.20 -0.35
C SER A 44 -7.97 -1.86 -1.74
N GLN A 45 -7.66 -1.09 -2.77
CA GLN A 45 -7.53 -1.59 -4.14
C GLN A 45 -6.36 -2.57 -4.27
N SER A 46 -5.23 -2.26 -3.62
CA SER A 46 -4.04 -3.12 -3.60
C SER A 46 -4.33 -4.46 -2.93
N LEU A 47 -5.10 -4.47 -1.83
CA LEU A 47 -5.47 -5.67 -1.09
C LEU A 47 -6.48 -6.54 -1.82
N LYS A 48 -7.51 -5.94 -2.44
CA LYS A 48 -8.54 -6.66 -3.19
C LYS A 48 -8.02 -7.23 -4.51
N ASN A 49 -7.09 -6.53 -5.16
CA ASN A 49 -6.52 -6.89 -6.46
C ASN A 49 -7.58 -7.26 -7.52
N GLU A 50 -8.72 -6.58 -7.49
CA GLU A 50 -9.81 -6.80 -8.44
C GLU A 50 -9.30 -6.63 -9.88
N GLY A 51 -9.64 -7.57 -10.77
CA GLY A 51 -9.15 -7.58 -12.15
C GLY A 51 -7.62 -7.68 -12.26
N ASN A 52 -6.94 -8.23 -11.24
CA ASN A 52 -5.47 -8.29 -11.17
C ASN A 52 -4.78 -6.91 -11.24
N TRP A 53 -5.43 -5.88 -10.73
CA TRP A 53 -4.96 -4.49 -10.83
C TRP A 53 -3.52 -4.30 -10.31
N THR A 54 -3.20 -4.86 -9.14
CA THR A 54 -1.86 -4.73 -8.54
C THR A 54 -0.82 -5.50 -9.34
N ALA A 55 -1.10 -6.75 -9.72
CA ALA A 55 -0.20 -7.55 -10.53
C ALA A 55 0.04 -6.91 -11.91
N ASN A 56 -1.01 -6.40 -12.56
CA ASN A 56 -0.89 -5.67 -13.81
C ASN A 56 -0.07 -4.36 -13.67
N SER A 57 -0.20 -3.65 -12.54
CA SER A 57 0.60 -2.47 -12.26
C SER A 57 2.08 -2.82 -12.07
N ILE A 58 2.37 -3.91 -11.35
CA ILE A 58 3.73 -4.45 -11.21
C ILE A 58 4.28 -4.82 -12.59
N LYS A 59 3.51 -5.54 -13.41
CA LYS A 59 3.90 -5.90 -14.77
C LYS A 59 4.26 -4.68 -15.61
N ARG A 60 3.41 -3.65 -15.60
CA ARG A 60 3.69 -2.40 -16.33
C ARG A 60 4.99 -1.74 -15.90
N ILE A 61 5.29 -1.73 -14.60
CA ILE A 61 6.56 -1.18 -14.08
C ILE A 61 7.74 -2.02 -14.57
N LEU A 62 7.64 -3.35 -14.52
CA LEU A 62 8.69 -4.24 -15.00
C LEU A 62 8.92 -4.12 -16.51
N ASP A 63 7.86 -3.86 -17.27
CA ASP A 63 7.91 -3.65 -18.73
C ASP A 63 8.43 -2.22 -19.10
N GLY A 64 8.75 -1.37 -18.11
CA GLY A 64 9.16 0.02 -18.37
C GLY A 64 8.03 0.91 -18.86
N LYS A 65 6.81 0.64 -18.42
CA LYS A 65 5.58 1.38 -18.73
C LYS A 65 4.92 1.90 -17.46
N SER A 66 5.73 2.36 -16.51
CA SER A 66 5.24 2.82 -15.21
C SER A 66 4.42 4.12 -15.31
N GLY A 67 4.70 4.94 -16.31
CA GLY A 67 4.18 6.29 -16.46
C GLY A 67 4.97 7.33 -15.67
N LEU A 68 6.05 6.93 -14.99
CA LEU A 68 6.98 7.85 -14.34
C LEU A 68 8.11 8.17 -15.32
N ILE A 69 8.02 9.33 -15.93
CA ILE A 69 8.93 9.77 -16.97
C ILE A 69 9.88 10.87 -16.48
N ASP A 70 11.09 10.90 -17.02
CA ASP A 70 12.08 11.94 -16.76
C ASP A 70 11.87 13.16 -17.70
N ASP A 71 12.76 14.15 -17.60
CA ASP A 71 12.77 15.37 -18.42
C ASP A 71 13.03 15.13 -19.92
N LYS A 72 13.42 13.91 -20.30
CA LYS A 72 13.66 13.44 -21.68
C LYS A 72 12.59 12.48 -22.17
N ASP A 73 11.44 12.45 -21.51
CA ASP A 73 10.30 11.60 -21.85
C ASP A 73 10.60 10.08 -21.80
N ARG A 74 11.54 9.65 -20.92
CA ARG A 74 11.91 8.25 -20.75
C ARG A 74 11.34 7.72 -19.45
N ASP A 75 10.73 6.53 -19.48
CA ASP A 75 10.26 5.86 -18.27
C ASP A 75 11.46 5.44 -17.41
N ILE A 76 11.49 5.92 -16.13
CA ILE A 76 12.61 5.70 -15.22
C ILE A 76 12.77 4.25 -14.77
N TYR A 77 11.77 3.41 -15.02
CA TYR A 77 11.82 1.96 -14.81
C TYR A 77 12.06 1.17 -16.10
N SER A 78 12.31 1.84 -17.22
CA SER A 78 12.63 1.14 -18.46
C SER A 78 13.90 0.29 -18.30
N PRO A 79 13.92 -0.95 -18.85
CA PRO A 79 15.14 -1.76 -18.90
C PRO A 79 16.32 -1.09 -19.59
N THR A 80 16.04 -0.13 -20.47
CA THR A 80 17.05 0.62 -21.23
C THR A 80 17.41 1.97 -20.58
N TYR A 81 16.88 2.26 -19.38
CA TYR A 81 17.23 3.49 -18.67
C TYR A 81 18.69 3.43 -18.21
N PRO A 82 19.47 4.55 -18.32
CA PRO A 82 20.91 4.57 -18.02
C PRO A 82 21.26 4.06 -16.61
N ASP A 83 20.43 4.36 -15.61
CA ASP A 83 20.50 3.82 -14.26
C ASP A 83 19.37 2.80 -14.09
N THR A 84 19.54 1.61 -14.66
CA THR A 84 18.51 0.58 -14.75
C THR A 84 18.09 0.12 -13.36
N LYS A 85 16.87 0.52 -12.97
CA LYS A 85 16.21 0.08 -11.75
C LYS A 85 15.58 -1.31 -11.93
N LEU A 86 15.38 -2.02 -10.82
CA LEU A 86 14.75 -3.35 -10.81
C LEU A 86 15.49 -4.40 -11.66
N LYS A 87 16.83 -4.25 -11.77
CA LYS A 87 17.67 -5.20 -12.48
C LYS A 87 17.64 -6.58 -11.86
N TYR A 88 17.80 -6.65 -10.53
CA TYR A 88 17.82 -7.89 -9.77
C TYR A 88 16.49 -8.66 -9.87
N ILE A 89 15.35 -7.97 -9.77
CA ILE A 89 14.04 -8.59 -9.94
C ILE A 89 13.88 -9.19 -11.33
N ARG A 90 14.33 -8.47 -12.38
CA ARG A 90 14.25 -8.95 -13.76
C ARG A 90 15.17 -10.14 -14.01
N GLU A 91 16.39 -10.10 -13.51
CA GLU A 91 17.35 -11.20 -13.63
C GLU A 91 16.86 -12.47 -12.93
N ARG A 92 16.13 -12.35 -11.84
CA ARG A 92 15.49 -13.50 -11.17
C ARG A 92 14.24 -14.02 -11.89
N GLY A 93 13.74 -13.31 -12.88
CA GLY A 93 12.56 -13.70 -13.63
C GLY A 93 11.29 -13.82 -12.79
N LEU A 94 11.18 -13.05 -11.69
CA LEU A 94 10.00 -13.09 -10.82
C LEU A 94 8.75 -12.63 -11.58
N MET A 95 7.71 -13.44 -11.50
CA MET A 95 6.42 -13.08 -12.08
C MET A 95 5.70 -12.01 -11.25
N PRO A 96 4.91 -11.11 -11.88
CA PRO A 96 4.15 -10.07 -11.18
C PRO A 96 3.30 -10.61 -10.03
N GLU A 97 2.71 -11.79 -10.20
CA GLU A 97 1.87 -12.47 -9.21
C GLU A 97 2.67 -12.95 -8.00
N GLU A 98 3.91 -13.40 -8.21
CA GLU A 98 4.82 -13.80 -7.13
C GLU A 98 5.25 -12.59 -6.30
N ILE A 99 5.56 -11.48 -6.98
CA ILE A 99 5.90 -10.20 -6.34
C ILE A 99 4.69 -9.69 -5.54
N TYR A 100 3.49 -9.77 -6.11
CA TYR A 100 2.26 -9.39 -5.41
C TYR A 100 2.01 -10.25 -4.19
N LYS A 101 2.18 -11.57 -4.29
CA LYS A 101 2.08 -12.47 -3.13
C LYS A 101 3.09 -12.11 -2.03
N GLY A 102 4.32 -11.80 -2.42
CA GLY A 102 5.35 -11.29 -1.49
C GLY A 102 4.93 -10.00 -0.79
N LEU A 103 4.30 -9.07 -1.51
CA LEU A 103 3.75 -7.83 -0.97
C LEU A 103 2.65 -8.10 0.08
N LEU A 104 1.72 -9.00 -0.21
CA LEU A 104 0.65 -9.38 0.71
C LEU A 104 1.22 -9.93 2.04
N ILE A 105 2.21 -10.79 1.97
CA ILE A 105 2.84 -11.39 3.15
C ILE A 105 3.66 -10.36 3.93
N LYS A 106 4.53 -9.60 3.24
CA LYS A 106 5.51 -8.72 3.90
C LYS A 106 4.90 -7.43 4.43
N ILE A 107 3.87 -6.88 3.77
CA ILE A 107 3.24 -5.62 4.15
C ILE A 107 1.94 -5.85 4.92
N PHE A 108 1.08 -6.71 4.41
CA PHE A 108 -0.29 -6.82 4.89
C PHE A 108 -0.54 -8.01 5.82
N ASN A 109 0.48 -8.83 6.11
CA ASN A 109 0.42 -10.01 6.97
C ASN A 109 -0.62 -11.06 6.53
N ILE A 110 -0.89 -11.18 5.22
CA ILE A 110 -1.88 -12.13 4.68
C ILE A 110 -1.29 -12.97 3.54
N PRO A 111 -1.75 -14.22 3.37
CA PRO A 111 -1.28 -15.10 2.29
C PRO A 111 -2.00 -14.87 0.95
N SER A 112 -3.16 -14.22 0.95
CA SER A 112 -4.02 -13.99 -0.21
C SER A 112 -4.81 -12.69 -0.07
N SER A 113 -5.38 -12.21 -1.18
CA SER A 113 -6.22 -11.00 -1.22
C SER A 113 -7.34 -11.02 -0.18
N ALA A 114 -7.57 -9.88 0.46
CA ALA A 114 -8.60 -9.72 1.48
C ALA A 114 -9.10 -8.25 1.49
N PRO A 115 -10.29 -7.98 2.03
CA PRO A 115 -10.76 -6.60 2.21
C PRO A 115 -9.91 -5.85 3.25
N LEU A 116 -9.72 -4.55 3.02
CA LEU A 116 -9.19 -3.64 4.03
C LEU A 116 -10.26 -3.39 5.09
N HIS A 117 -9.89 -3.44 6.36
CA HIS A 117 -10.71 -3.03 7.51
C HIS A 117 -10.05 -1.86 8.22
N LEU A 118 -10.85 -0.89 8.63
CA LEU A 118 -10.46 0.19 9.53
C LEU A 118 -11.00 -0.12 10.92
N VAL A 119 -10.12 -0.10 11.92
CA VAL A 119 -10.48 -0.41 13.30
C VAL A 119 -10.21 0.81 14.17
N ASN A 120 -11.26 1.41 14.71
CA ASN A 120 -11.13 2.53 15.63
C ASN A 120 -10.60 2.04 16.98
N ILE A 121 -9.47 2.56 17.41
CA ILE A 121 -8.84 2.22 18.69
C ILE A 121 -9.39 3.16 19.76
N LYS A 122 -10.44 2.75 20.49
CA LYS A 122 -11.15 3.58 21.47
C LYS A 122 -10.28 4.22 22.56
N LYS A 123 -9.14 3.63 22.88
CA LYS A 123 -8.22 4.11 23.93
C LYS A 123 -7.08 5.00 23.39
N ALA A 124 -7.01 5.19 22.07
CA ALA A 124 -6.02 6.00 21.39
C ALA A 124 -6.71 7.01 20.49
N GLU A 125 -7.03 8.18 21.04
CA GLU A 125 -7.72 9.25 20.31
C GLU A 125 -6.92 9.63 19.04
N GLY A 126 -7.60 9.67 17.90
CA GLY A 126 -6.99 9.98 16.61
C GLY A 126 -6.27 8.82 15.95
N GLU A 127 -6.31 7.60 16.50
CA GLU A 127 -5.66 6.44 15.91
C GLU A 127 -6.65 5.41 15.36
N ILE A 128 -6.43 5.02 14.10
CA ILE A 128 -7.22 4.02 13.40
C ILE A 128 -6.26 2.93 12.92
N ALA A 129 -6.44 1.72 13.43
CA ALA A 129 -5.66 0.57 12.98
C ALA A 129 -6.15 0.04 11.62
N LEU A 130 -5.23 -0.53 10.86
CA LEU A 130 -5.46 -1.12 9.55
C LEU A 130 -5.22 -2.63 9.62
N ARG A 131 -6.17 -3.42 9.14
CA ARG A 131 -5.98 -4.87 8.95
C ARG A 131 -6.57 -5.35 7.63
N ALA A 132 -6.07 -6.47 7.15
CA ALA A 132 -6.54 -7.14 5.95
C ALA A 132 -7.35 -8.38 6.34
N GLY A 133 -8.66 -8.39 6.08
CA GLY A 133 -9.54 -9.46 6.54
C GLY A 133 -9.49 -9.64 8.05
N ALA A 134 -9.22 -10.86 8.51
CA ALA A 134 -9.09 -11.23 9.93
C ALA A 134 -7.63 -11.31 10.42
N SER A 135 -6.67 -10.73 9.69
CA SER A 135 -5.24 -10.75 10.05
C SER A 135 -4.92 -9.83 11.24
N GLU A 136 -3.67 -9.88 11.68
CA GLU A 136 -3.10 -8.88 12.58
C GLU A 136 -3.05 -7.51 11.91
N PHE A 137 -2.96 -6.45 12.72
CA PHE A 137 -2.80 -5.10 12.22
C PHE A 137 -1.47 -4.97 11.46
N PHE A 138 -1.52 -4.34 10.30
CA PHE A 138 -0.33 -4.05 9.49
C PHE A 138 0.04 -2.56 9.48
N GLY A 139 -0.80 -1.70 10.00
CA GLY A 139 -0.55 -0.26 10.00
C GLY A 139 -1.49 0.50 10.90
N VAL A 140 -1.22 1.79 11.04
CA VAL A 140 -2.04 2.75 11.77
C VAL A 140 -2.13 4.05 10.99
N ILE A 141 -3.30 4.67 11.01
CA ILE A 141 -3.53 6.05 10.59
C ILE A 141 -3.59 6.88 11.87
N ASN A 142 -2.77 7.94 11.96
CA ASN A 142 -2.83 8.91 13.04
C ASN A 142 -3.37 10.24 12.47
N ILE A 143 -4.52 10.68 12.98
CA ILE A 143 -5.21 11.89 12.55
C ILE A 143 -5.85 12.59 13.75
N GLY A 144 -6.02 13.92 13.67
CA GLY A 144 -6.56 14.68 14.79
C GLY A 144 -8.08 14.49 15.03
N ASP A 145 -8.84 14.02 14.02
CA ASP A 145 -10.29 13.82 14.11
C ASP A 145 -10.66 12.51 13.39
N ASP A 146 -10.58 11.42 14.13
CA ASP A 146 -10.90 10.08 13.66
C ASP A 146 -12.39 9.93 13.32
N THR A 147 -13.26 10.56 14.09
CA THR A 147 -14.71 10.49 13.93
C THR A 147 -15.15 11.09 12.59
N GLU A 148 -14.66 12.31 12.28
CA GLU A 148 -14.94 12.95 11.00
C GLU A 148 -14.40 12.14 9.82
N PHE A 149 -13.18 11.60 9.96
CA PHE A 149 -12.57 10.78 8.93
C PHE A 149 -13.32 9.46 8.69
N LEU A 150 -13.67 8.73 9.75
CA LEU A 150 -14.45 7.48 9.63
C LEU A 150 -15.82 7.70 9.01
N LYS A 151 -16.47 8.84 9.32
CA LYS A 151 -17.72 9.26 8.66
C LYS A 151 -17.49 9.49 7.15
N LEU A 152 -16.41 10.16 6.78
CA LEU A 152 -16.04 10.38 5.39
C LEU A 152 -15.79 9.05 4.64
N VAL A 153 -15.07 8.12 5.26
CA VAL A 153 -14.85 6.79 4.68
C VAL A 153 -16.17 6.06 4.50
N LYS A 154 -17.04 6.05 5.50
CA LYS A 154 -18.36 5.41 5.43
C LYS A 154 -19.23 5.97 4.29
N ASP A 155 -19.14 7.27 4.04
CA ASP A 155 -19.88 7.95 2.97
C ASP A 155 -19.27 7.66 1.57
N LYS A 156 -17.95 7.69 1.45
CA LYS A 156 -17.25 7.61 0.16
C LYS A 156 -16.78 6.21 -0.23
N GLU A 157 -16.54 5.35 0.75
CA GLU A 157 -16.03 3.99 0.58
C GLU A 157 -16.85 2.98 1.40
N PRO A 158 -18.16 2.85 1.15
CA PRO A 158 -19.05 2.02 1.97
C PRO A 158 -18.69 0.53 1.95
N SER A 159 -17.85 0.11 1.02
CA SER A 159 -17.35 -1.27 0.93
C SER A 159 -16.20 -1.57 1.89
N ILE A 160 -15.65 -0.56 2.57
CA ILE A 160 -14.59 -0.74 3.56
C ILE A 160 -15.24 -0.88 4.94
N PRO A 161 -15.14 -2.06 5.58
CA PRO A 161 -15.65 -2.27 6.93
C PRO A 161 -14.97 -1.34 7.94
N ILE A 162 -15.79 -0.72 8.81
CA ILE A 162 -15.32 0.07 9.94
C ILE A 162 -15.76 -0.66 11.20
N GLU A 163 -14.79 -1.01 12.04
CA GLU A 163 -14.97 -1.74 13.28
C GLU A 163 -14.54 -0.87 14.46
N SER A 164 -15.02 -1.20 15.63
CA SER A 164 -14.52 -0.64 16.89
C SER A 164 -13.80 -1.73 17.65
N ASP A 165 -12.59 -1.47 18.07
CA ASP A 165 -11.90 -2.35 18.99
C ASP A 165 -12.55 -2.23 20.38
N GLU A 166 -13.26 -3.27 20.77
CA GLU A 166 -13.83 -3.43 22.11
C GLU A 166 -12.83 -4.17 23.00
N LEU A 167 -11.56 -3.73 23.01
CA LEU A 167 -10.63 -4.21 24.02
C LEU A 167 -11.16 -3.83 25.41
N SER A 168 -11.95 -4.73 25.96
CA SER A 168 -12.45 -4.75 27.33
C SER A 168 -11.30 -4.89 28.34
#